data_ff15cccf89c5d2a7686d29741bbc08b0
#
_entry.id   ff15cccf89c5d2a7686d29741bbc08b0
#
_cell.length_a   1.000
_cell.length_b   1.000
_cell.length_c   1.000
_cell.angle_alpha   90.00
_cell.angle_beta   90.00
_cell.angle_gamma   90.00
#
_symmetry.space_group_name_H-M   'P 1'
#
loop_
_entity.id
_entity.type
_entity.pdbx_description
1 polymer ?
#
loop_
_entity_poly.entity_id
_entity_poly.type
_entity_poly.pdbx_seq_one_letter_code
_entity_poly.pdbx_strand_id
1 'polypeptide(L)'
;FRSKYTTPYKSNVVRSISSRKELQLSGKANDHEGIEGKVEFTALTRIENNGGSLEATSDSTLQVKNANSVTLYVSIGTNFVNYKDVSGNALSTAQKYLKQVNKNYAKSKAAHINAYQKYFNRVSLDLGRNAQADKPTDVRVKEFSTSFDPQMAALYFQFGRYLLICSSQPGG
;
A
#
# COMPACT_ATOMS: atom_id res chain seq x y z
N PHE A 1 12.34 5.32 -16.56
CA PHE A 1 11.71 4.67 -15.38
C PHE A 1 11.33 3.23 -15.73
N ARG A 2 11.69 2.26 -14.90
CA ARG A 2 11.31 0.85 -15.03
C ARG A 2 10.51 0.42 -13.81
N SER A 3 9.46 -0.36 -14.02
CA SER A 3 8.61 -0.92 -12.96
C SER A 3 8.46 -2.42 -13.14
N LYS A 4 8.66 -3.16 -12.05
CA LYS A 4 8.40 -4.60 -11.93
C LYS A 4 8.02 -4.94 -10.51
N TYR A 5 7.25 -6.01 -10.32
CA TYR A 5 7.06 -6.58 -8.99
C TYR A 5 8.25 -7.46 -8.59
N THR A 6 8.66 -7.37 -7.35
CA THR A 6 9.62 -8.27 -6.71
C THR A 6 8.98 -8.92 -5.49
N THR A 7 9.33 -10.17 -5.22
CA THR A 7 8.85 -10.91 -4.05
C THR A 7 9.94 -11.88 -3.59
N PRO A 8 10.14 -12.05 -2.28
CA PRO A 8 11.03 -13.07 -1.75
C PRO A 8 10.47 -14.49 -1.96
N TYR A 9 9.15 -14.60 -2.13
CA TYR A 9 8.49 -15.88 -2.37
C TYR A 9 8.59 -16.25 -3.84
N LYS A 10 9.21 -17.41 -4.14
CA LYS A 10 9.39 -17.90 -5.51
C LYS A 10 8.32 -18.91 -5.92
N SER A 11 7.73 -19.61 -4.96
CA SER A 11 6.62 -20.52 -5.14
C SER A 11 5.28 -19.81 -4.97
N ASN A 12 4.24 -20.31 -5.63
CA ASN A 12 2.86 -19.82 -5.52
C ASN A 12 2.61 -18.36 -5.94
N VAL A 13 3.56 -17.77 -6.71
CA VAL A 13 3.44 -16.39 -7.18
C VAL A 13 3.75 -16.31 -8.68
N VAL A 14 2.85 -15.68 -9.42
CA VAL A 14 2.99 -15.41 -10.86
C VAL A 14 3.07 -13.91 -11.10
N ARG A 15 4.00 -13.51 -11.98
CA ARG A 15 4.14 -12.14 -12.48
C ARG A 15 3.85 -12.12 -13.96
N SER A 16 3.06 -11.16 -14.39
CA SER A 16 2.69 -11.02 -15.81
C SER A 16 2.37 -9.57 -16.15
N ILE A 17 2.21 -9.32 -17.44
CA ILE A 17 1.67 -8.08 -17.96
C ILE A 17 0.34 -8.40 -18.64
N SER A 18 -0.72 -7.69 -18.26
CA SER A 18 -2.03 -7.83 -18.89
C SER A 18 -2.02 -7.24 -20.30
N SER A 19 -3.03 -7.60 -21.10
CA SER A 19 -3.26 -7.02 -22.45
C SER A 19 -3.40 -5.49 -22.44
N ARG A 20 -3.70 -4.90 -21.27
CA ARG A 20 -3.80 -3.44 -21.08
C ARG A 20 -2.50 -2.79 -20.63
N LYS A 21 -1.36 -3.50 -20.73
CA LYS A 21 -0.05 -3.05 -20.21
C LYS A 21 -0.11 -2.68 -18.72
N GLU A 22 -0.78 -3.51 -17.91
CA GLU A 22 -0.79 -3.42 -16.46
C GLU A 22 0.10 -4.53 -15.90
N LEU A 23 0.98 -4.19 -14.96
CA LEU A 23 1.72 -5.20 -14.21
C LEU A 23 0.76 -5.94 -13.29
N GLN A 24 0.87 -7.25 -13.26
CA GLN A 24 0.11 -8.13 -12.39
C GLN A 24 1.06 -8.99 -11.56
N LEU A 25 0.78 -9.08 -10.27
CA LEU A 25 1.33 -10.05 -9.34
C LEU A 25 0.17 -10.80 -8.72
N SER A 26 0.10 -12.11 -8.95
CA SER A 26 -0.92 -12.97 -8.34
C SER A 26 -0.27 -14.09 -7.58
N GLY A 27 -0.90 -14.54 -6.52
CA GLY A 27 -0.40 -15.65 -5.73
C GLY A 27 -1.42 -16.18 -4.74
N LYS A 28 -1.02 -17.27 -4.08
CA LYS A 28 -1.78 -17.95 -3.03
C LYS A 28 -0.93 -17.97 -1.75
N ALA A 29 -1.57 -17.86 -0.60
CA ALA A 29 -0.93 -18.02 0.70
C ALA A 29 -0.25 -19.39 0.80
N ASN A 30 0.90 -19.44 1.45
CA ASN A 30 1.57 -20.71 1.73
C ASN A 30 0.83 -21.50 2.80
N ASP A 31 1.01 -22.81 2.75
CA ASP A 31 0.59 -23.68 3.85
C ASP A 31 1.40 -23.38 5.11
N HIS A 32 0.79 -23.48 6.27
CA HIS A 32 1.41 -23.24 7.56
C HIS A 32 0.93 -24.28 8.58
N GLU A 33 1.87 -24.96 9.24
CA GLU A 33 1.58 -25.96 10.29
C GLU A 33 0.53 -27.00 9.89
N GLY A 34 0.60 -27.50 8.64
CA GLY A 34 -0.33 -28.49 8.12
C GLY A 34 -1.71 -27.94 7.70
N ILE A 35 -1.91 -26.64 7.81
CA ILE A 35 -3.12 -25.95 7.32
C ILE A 35 -2.86 -25.41 5.91
N GLU A 36 -3.70 -25.81 4.95
CA GLU A 36 -3.63 -25.30 3.58
C GLU A 36 -3.92 -23.79 3.53
N GLY A 37 -3.02 -23.02 2.91
CA GLY A 37 -3.26 -21.62 2.60
C GLY A 37 -4.31 -21.48 1.50
N LYS A 38 -5.45 -20.84 1.77
CA LYS A 38 -6.56 -20.70 0.82
C LYS A 38 -6.77 -19.27 0.29
N VAL A 39 -6.11 -18.30 0.91
CA VAL A 39 -6.25 -16.91 0.49
C VAL A 39 -5.40 -16.68 -0.76
N GLU A 40 -6.07 -16.25 -1.83
CA GLU A 40 -5.45 -15.78 -3.06
C GLU A 40 -5.42 -14.26 -3.10
N PHE A 41 -4.41 -13.70 -3.76
CA PHE A 41 -4.31 -12.26 -3.95
C PHE A 41 -3.92 -11.91 -5.39
N THR A 42 -4.32 -10.73 -5.81
CA THR A 42 -3.86 -10.11 -7.05
C THR A 42 -3.56 -8.63 -6.80
N ALA A 43 -2.35 -8.22 -7.12
CA ALA A 43 -1.95 -6.81 -7.20
C ALA A 43 -1.85 -6.40 -8.66
N LEU A 44 -2.45 -5.26 -9.02
CA LEU A 44 -2.38 -4.66 -10.33
C LEU A 44 -1.72 -3.29 -10.24
N THR A 45 -0.81 -2.98 -11.15
CA THR A 45 -0.27 -1.62 -11.33
C THR A 45 -0.52 -1.15 -12.74
N ARG A 46 -1.35 -0.12 -12.87
CA ARG A 46 -1.52 0.65 -14.10
C ARG A 46 -0.53 1.81 -14.11
N ILE A 47 0.16 1.97 -15.23
CA ILE A 47 1.10 3.09 -15.43
C ILE A 47 0.48 4.05 -16.45
N GLU A 48 0.36 5.32 -16.08
CA GLU A 48 0.00 6.39 -16.98
C GLU A 48 1.19 7.35 -17.10
N ASN A 49 1.58 7.64 -18.33
CA ASN A 49 2.67 8.55 -18.66
C ASN A 49 2.14 9.80 -19.37
N ASN A 50 2.71 10.94 -19.03
CA ASN A 50 2.48 12.19 -19.76
C ASN A 50 3.65 12.42 -20.70
N GLY A 51 3.41 12.27 -22.00
CA GLY A 51 4.45 12.23 -23.03
C GLY A 51 5.23 10.92 -23.03
N GLY A 52 6.15 10.78 -23.99
CA GLY A 52 6.99 9.60 -24.12
C GLY A 52 6.25 8.32 -24.50
N SER A 53 6.85 7.17 -24.19
CA SER A 53 6.29 5.85 -24.50
C SER A 53 6.27 4.92 -23.30
N LEU A 54 5.29 4.00 -23.27
CA LEU A 54 5.20 2.89 -22.34
C LEU A 54 5.36 1.56 -23.09
N GLU A 55 6.37 0.80 -22.75
CA GLU A 55 6.74 -0.44 -23.44
C GLU A 55 6.91 -1.59 -22.45
N ALA A 56 6.52 -2.79 -22.87
CA ALA A 56 6.90 -4.02 -22.18
C ALA A 56 8.30 -4.43 -22.61
N THR A 57 9.23 -4.55 -21.68
CA THR A 57 10.62 -4.98 -21.95
C THR A 57 10.87 -6.44 -21.61
N SER A 58 9.93 -7.07 -20.92
CA SER A 58 9.84 -8.50 -20.66
C SER A 58 8.39 -8.86 -20.32
N ASP A 59 8.12 -10.10 -20.02
CA ASP A 59 6.83 -10.63 -19.55
C ASP A 59 6.33 -10.03 -18.22
N SER A 60 7.21 -9.38 -17.48
CA SER A 60 6.93 -8.85 -16.13
C SER A 60 7.54 -7.47 -15.84
N THR A 61 8.00 -6.76 -16.88
CA THR A 61 8.64 -5.45 -16.73
C THR A 61 8.08 -4.43 -17.71
N LEU A 62 7.57 -3.31 -17.21
CA LEU A 62 7.18 -2.15 -17.98
C LEU A 62 8.24 -1.05 -17.88
N GLN A 63 8.53 -0.41 -18.99
CA GLN A 63 9.46 0.72 -19.08
C GLN A 63 8.77 1.94 -19.68
N VAL A 64 8.94 3.09 -19.02
CA VAL A 64 8.56 4.41 -19.56
C VAL A 64 9.82 5.14 -20.00
N LYS A 65 9.80 5.70 -21.23
CA LYS A 65 10.87 6.50 -21.80
C LYS A 65 10.37 7.90 -22.15
N ASN A 66 11.21 8.90 -21.92
CA ASN A 66 10.99 10.30 -22.35
C ASN A 66 9.66 10.92 -21.89
N ALA A 67 9.12 10.50 -20.76
CA ALA A 67 7.90 11.08 -20.19
C ALA A 67 8.22 12.27 -19.29
N ASN A 68 7.36 13.29 -19.31
CA ASN A 68 7.43 14.44 -18.39
C ASN A 68 7.02 14.04 -16.97
N SER A 69 6.06 13.13 -16.85
CA SER A 69 5.62 12.58 -15.57
C SER A 69 5.06 11.17 -15.72
N VAL A 70 5.08 10.41 -14.64
CA VAL A 70 4.54 9.05 -14.57
C VAL A 70 3.68 8.94 -13.33
N THR A 71 2.46 8.43 -13.48
CA THR A 71 1.57 8.12 -12.38
C THR A 71 1.34 6.60 -12.31
N LEU A 72 1.50 6.05 -11.12
CA LEU A 72 1.24 4.64 -10.85
C LEU A 72 -0.03 4.52 -10.01
N TYR A 73 -0.98 3.73 -10.51
CA TYR A 73 -2.17 3.34 -9.77
C TYR A 73 -2.02 1.88 -9.36
N VAL A 74 -1.99 1.63 -8.07
CA VAL A 74 -1.86 0.28 -7.52
C VAL A 74 -3.16 -0.11 -6.85
N SER A 75 -3.67 -1.29 -7.19
CA SER A 75 -4.80 -1.90 -6.51
C SER A 75 -4.48 -3.34 -6.11
N ILE A 76 -5.03 -3.77 -4.99
CA ILE A 76 -4.85 -5.12 -4.48
C ILE A 76 -6.22 -5.67 -4.14
N GLY A 77 -6.49 -6.91 -4.56
CA GLY A 77 -7.68 -7.65 -4.21
C GLY A 77 -7.31 -9.04 -3.71
N THR A 78 -8.19 -9.61 -2.90
CA THR A 78 -8.11 -10.99 -2.44
C THR A 78 -9.40 -11.73 -2.77
N ASN A 79 -9.39 -13.05 -2.65
CA ASN A 79 -10.58 -13.88 -2.71
C ASN A 79 -11.32 -13.98 -1.36
N PHE A 80 -10.85 -13.27 -0.33
CA PHE A 80 -11.46 -13.26 1.00
C PHE A 80 -12.79 -12.51 0.99
N VAL A 81 -13.87 -13.16 1.37
CA VAL A 81 -15.20 -12.59 1.59
C VAL A 81 -15.45 -12.39 3.08
N ASN A 82 -15.21 -13.43 3.87
CA ASN A 82 -15.23 -13.40 5.33
C ASN A 82 -14.45 -14.62 5.88
N TYR A 83 -14.37 -14.75 7.20
CA TYR A 83 -13.57 -15.79 7.86
C TYR A 83 -14.01 -17.24 7.57
N LYS A 84 -15.19 -17.45 6.99
CA LYS A 84 -15.71 -18.77 6.53
C LYS A 84 -15.74 -18.93 5.03
N ASP A 85 -15.48 -17.86 4.28
CA ASP A 85 -15.71 -17.82 2.84
C ASP A 85 -14.55 -17.11 2.12
N VAL A 86 -13.87 -17.86 1.28
CA VAL A 86 -12.79 -17.40 0.39
C VAL A 86 -13.15 -17.64 -1.09
N SER A 87 -14.43 -17.65 -1.43
CA SER A 87 -14.93 -17.87 -2.79
C SER A 87 -14.87 -16.65 -3.70
N GLY A 88 -14.41 -15.51 -3.19
CA GLY A 88 -14.27 -14.28 -3.97
C GLY A 88 -13.26 -14.41 -5.11
N ASN A 89 -13.20 -13.40 -5.97
CA ASN A 89 -12.26 -13.35 -7.08
C ASN A 89 -11.29 -12.18 -6.91
N ALA A 90 -10.03 -12.50 -6.57
CA ALA A 90 -8.98 -11.54 -6.31
C ALA A 90 -8.73 -10.58 -7.49
N LEU A 91 -8.69 -11.12 -8.72
CA LEU A 91 -8.45 -10.32 -9.92
C LEU A 91 -9.60 -9.34 -10.19
N SER A 92 -10.84 -9.82 -10.12
CA SER A 92 -12.00 -8.97 -10.37
C SER A 92 -12.12 -7.86 -9.32
N THR A 93 -11.80 -8.15 -8.06
CA THR A 93 -11.74 -7.16 -6.97
C THR A 93 -10.69 -6.09 -7.25
N ALA A 94 -9.46 -6.48 -7.59
CA ALA A 94 -8.40 -5.54 -7.94
C ALA A 94 -8.77 -4.69 -9.18
N GLN A 95 -9.37 -5.29 -10.21
CA GLN A 95 -9.84 -4.58 -11.40
C GLN A 95 -10.96 -3.57 -11.08
N LYS A 96 -11.90 -3.94 -10.21
CA LYS A 96 -12.98 -3.06 -9.76
C LYS A 96 -12.40 -1.80 -9.10
N TYR A 97 -11.47 -1.96 -8.17
CA TYR A 97 -10.82 -0.81 -7.50
C TYR A 97 -10.04 0.06 -8.49
N LEU A 98 -9.30 -0.56 -9.41
CA LEU A 98 -8.52 0.17 -10.40
C LEU A 98 -9.39 0.98 -11.40
N LYS A 99 -10.62 0.51 -11.68
CA LYS A 99 -11.59 1.24 -12.48
C LYS A 99 -12.18 2.46 -11.77
N GLN A 100 -12.27 2.42 -10.45
CA GLN A 100 -12.87 3.47 -9.63
C GLN A 100 -11.90 4.61 -9.30
N VAL A 101 -10.63 4.48 -9.67
CA VAL A 101 -9.60 5.49 -9.38
C VAL A 101 -9.96 6.83 -10.01
N ASN A 102 -10.00 7.87 -9.18
CA ASN A 102 -10.09 9.23 -9.68
C ASN A 102 -8.70 9.70 -10.16
N LYS A 103 -8.56 9.96 -11.45
CA LYS A 103 -7.29 10.38 -12.07
C LYS A 103 -6.87 11.82 -11.73
N ASN A 104 -7.75 12.61 -11.15
CA ASN A 104 -7.41 13.94 -10.68
C ASN A 104 -6.72 13.84 -9.32
N TYR A 105 -5.39 14.02 -9.31
CA TYR A 105 -4.57 13.91 -8.11
C TYR A 105 -5.02 14.85 -6.98
N ALA A 106 -5.33 16.10 -7.29
CA ALA A 106 -5.75 17.08 -6.28
C ALA A 106 -7.05 16.67 -5.59
N LYS A 107 -8.04 16.20 -6.36
CA LYS A 107 -9.29 15.67 -5.82
C LYS A 107 -9.09 14.40 -4.99
N SER A 108 -8.27 13.46 -5.48
CA SER A 108 -7.95 12.23 -4.75
C SER A 108 -7.22 12.52 -3.44
N LYS A 109 -6.24 13.44 -3.45
CA LYS A 109 -5.53 13.88 -2.25
C LYS A 109 -6.48 14.52 -1.23
N ALA A 110 -7.34 15.42 -1.66
CA ALA A 110 -8.31 16.07 -0.77
C ALA A 110 -9.28 15.05 -0.16
N ALA A 111 -9.82 14.13 -0.96
CA ALA A 111 -10.70 13.07 -0.48
C ALA A 111 -10.00 12.16 0.53
N HIS A 112 -8.75 11.76 0.26
CA HIS A 112 -7.94 10.96 1.17
C HIS A 112 -7.71 11.68 2.52
N ILE A 113 -7.29 12.96 2.48
CA ILE A 113 -7.07 13.75 3.69
C ILE A 113 -8.36 13.84 4.53
N ASN A 114 -9.49 14.16 3.90
CA ASN A 114 -10.77 14.28 4.59
C ASN A 114 -11.21 12.95 5.22
N ALA A 115 -11.07 11.84 4.50
CA ALA A 115 -11.41 10.51 5.02
C ALA A 115 -10.52 10.13 6.21
N TYR A 116 -9.22 10.38 6.13
CA TYR A 116 -8.27 10.10 7.20
C TYR A 116 -8.52 10.97 8.44
N GLN A 117 -8.67 12.27 8.25
CA GLN A 117 -8.89 13.23 9.33
C GLN A 117 -10.17 12.98 10.13
N LYS A 118 -11.20 12.42 9.47
CA LYS A 118 -12.45 12.00 10.14
C LYS A 118 -12.21 11.06 11.34
N TYR A 119 -11.18 10.22 11.26
CA TYR A 119 -10.79 9.31 12.34
C TYR A 119 -9.65 9.88 13.19
N PHE A 120 -8.63 10.42 12.53
CA PHE A 120 -7.41 10.84 13.20
C PHE A 120 -7.65 12.01 14.17
N ASN A 121 -8.49 12.97 13.81
CA ASN A 121 -8.75 14.17 14.62
C ASN A 121 -9.64 13.89 15.87
N ARG A 122 -10.13 12.65 16.05
CA ARG A 122 -10.95 12.28 17.22
C ARG A 122 -10.14 12.16 18.51
N VAL A 123 -8.85 11.93 18.41
CA VAL A 123 -7.96 11.71 19.56
C VAL A 123 -6.66 12.47 19.34
N SER A 124 -6.27 13.23 20.34
CA SER A 124 -4.96 13.84 20.45
C SER A 124 -4.29 13.40 21.76
N LEU A 125 -2.98 13.28 21.73
CA LEU A 125 -2.17 13.01 22.93
C LEU A 125 -1.01 13.99 22.92
N ASP A 126 -0.94 14.82 23.97
CA ASP A 126 0.18 15.71 24.24
C ASP A 126 0.79 15.33 25.59
N LEU A 127 2.06 14.95 25.59
CA LEU A 127 2.86 14.59 26.76
C LEU A 127 3.95 15.62 27.05
N GLY A 128 3.87 16.79 26.38
CA GLY A 128 4.87 17.83 26.43
C GLY A 128 6.00 17.63 25.42
N ARG A 129 6.87 18.63 25.30
CA ARG A 129 7.99 18.70 24.37
C ARG A 129 9.24 19.23 25.08
N ASN A 130 10.39 18.68 24.74
CA ASN A 130 11.69 19.15 25.14
C ASN A 130 12.67 19.15 23.95
N ALA A 131 13.94 19.48 24.16
CA ALA A 131 14.96 19.58 23.11
C ALA A 131 15.21 18.25 22.34
N GLN A 132 14.85 17.10 22.90
CA GLN A 132 14.95 15.82 22.19
C GLN A 132 14.05 15.79 20.95
N ALA A 133 12.90 16.47 20.98
CA ALA A 133 11.98 16.50 19.87
C ALA A 133 12.50 17.27 18.62
N ASP A 134 13.61 17.98 18.73
CA ASP A 134 14.26 18.69 17.61
C ASP A 134 15.27 17.81 16.87
N LYS A 135 15.62 16.64 17.42
CA LYS A 135 16.51 15.67 16.78
C LYS A 135 15.80 14.87 15.68
N PRO A 136 16.53 14.34 14.69
CA PRO A 136 16.00 13.39 13.72
C PRO A 136 15.41 12.15 14.39
N THR A 137 14.35 11.60 13.83
CA THR A 137 13.59 10.47 14.43
C THR A 137 14.44 9.23 14.66
N ASP A 138 15.37 8.92 13.76
CA ASP A 138 16.27 7.76 13.90
C ASP A 138 17.25 7.91 15.08
N VAL A 139 17.70 9.13 15.37
CA VAL A 139 18.50 9.46 16.57
C VAL A 139 17.66 9.31 17.82
N ARG A 140 16.44 9.86 17.82
CA ARG A 140 15.51 9.78 18.95
C ARG A 140 15.17 8.33 19.32
N VAL A 141 14.95 7.48 18.31
CA VAL A 141 14.70 6.03 18.53
C VAL A 141 15.88 5.36 19.23
N LYS A 142 17.12 5.64 18.78
CA LYS A 142 18.35 5.06 19.39
C LYS A 142 18.57 5.52 20.84
N GLU A 143 18.25 6.76 21.12
CA GLU A 143 18.47 7.39 22.42
C GLU A 143 17.31 7.22 23.40
N PHE A 144 16.16 6.64 22.96
CA PHE A 144 14.93 6.63 23.73
C PHE A 144 15.07 5.96 25.11
N SER A 145 15.90 4.92 25.21
CA SER A 145 16.12 4.22 26.48
C SER A 145 16.95 5.00 27.50
N THR A 146 17.70 5.99 27.05
CA THR A 146 18.64 6.77 27.87
C THR A 146 18.28 8.25 27.97
N SER A 147 17.26 8.69 27.26
CA SER A 147 16.79 10.08 27.25
C SER A 147 15.31 10.19 27.63
N PHE A 148 14.94 11.28 28.26
CA PHE A 148 13.53 11.61 28.49
C PHE A 148 12.96 12.32 27.27
N ASP A 149 12.12 11.64 26.47
CA ASP A 149 11.50 12.18 25.28
C ASP A 149 9.98 11.89 25.25
N PRO A 150 9.17 12.68 25.95
CA PRO A 150 7.72 12.44 26.05
C PRO A 150 7.02 12.62 24.69
N GLN A 151 7.52 13.55 23.84
CA GLN A 151 6.94 13.75 22.51
C GLN A 151 7.18 12.56 21.59
N MET A 152 8.26 11.80 21.75
CA MET A 152 8.48 10.55 21.02
C MET A 152 7.46 9.48 21.38
N ALA A 153 7.08 9.38 22.65
CA ALA A 153 6.03 8.46 23.09
C ALA A 153 4.67 8.85 22.47
N ALA A 154 4.34 10.15 22.44
CA ALA A 154 3.14 10.65 21.77
C ALA A 154 3.16 10.38 20.26
N LEU A 155 4.31 10.57 19.60
CA LEU A 155 4.50 10.26 18.18
C LEU A 155 4.31 8.76 17.89
N TYR A 156 4.86 7.89 18.73
CA TYR A 156 4.71 6.44 18.58
C TYR A 156 3.26 5.98 18.75
N PHE A 157 2.54 6.56 19.71
CA PHE A 157 1.10 6.35 19.87
C PHE A 157 0.33 6.77 18.61
N GLN A 158 0.61 7.97 18.06
CA GLN A 158 -0.04 8.45 16.86
C GLN A 158 0.31 7.61 15.63
N PHE A 159 1.53 7.08 15.54
CA PHE A 159 1.94 6.16 14.49
C PHE A 159 1.16 4.84 14.56
N GLY A 160 0.98 4.26 15.76
CA GLY A 160 0.12 3.09 15.95
C GLY A 160 -1.32 3.34 15.52
N ARG A 161 -1.87 4.51 15.85
CA ARG A 161 -3.20 4.94 15.38
C ARG A 161 -3.26 5.07 13.85
N TYR A 162 -2.22 5.63 13.22
CA TYR A 162 -2.12 5.71 11.78
C TYR A 162 -2.22 4.32 11.13
N LEU A 163 -1.43 3.37 11.60
CA LEU A 163 -1.46 1.99 11.10
C LEU A 163 -2.85 1.36 11.26
N LEU A 164 -3.48 1.55 12.42
CA LEU A 164 -4.82 1.03 12.69
C LEU A 164 -5.89 1.63 11.77
N ILE A 165 -5.88 2.95 11.57
CA ILE A 165 -6.79 3.64 10.65
C ILE A 165 -6.60 3.16 9.21
N CYS A 166 -5.34 2.92 8.79
CA CYS A 166 -5.06 2.46 7.43
C CYS A 166 -5.43 1.00 7.17
N SER A 167 -5.43 0.14 8.20
CA SER A 167 -5.65 -1.30 8.06
C SER A 167 -7.03 -1.79 8.51
N SER A 168 -7.80 -0.99 9.24
CA SER A 168 -9.04 -1.42 9.90
C SER A 168 -10.15 -0.39 9.67
N GLN A 169 -10.66 -0.34 8.45
CA GLN A 169 -11.78 0.54 8.10
C GLN A 169 -13.11 -0.17 8.34
N PRO A 170 -14.19 0.55 8.76
CA PRO A 170 -15.51 -0.02 8.85
C PRO A 170 -15.97 -0.59 7.51
N GLY A 171 -16.37 -1.87 7.49
CA GLY A 171 -16.83 -2.56 6.28
C GLY A 171 -15.72 -3.11 5.38
N GLY A 172 -14.48 -3.15 5.88
CA GLY A 172 -13.33 -3.78 5.21
C GLY A 172 -12.91 -5.08 5.89
#